data_890156ea0e0e9c6bfc35fe2a5182e1ab
#
_entry.id   890156ea0e0e9c6bfc35fe2a5182e1ab
#
_cell.length_a   1.000
_cell.length_b   1.000
_cell.length_c   1.000
_cell.angle_alpha   90.00
_cell.angle_beta   90.00
_cell.angle_gamma   90.00
#
_symmetry.space_group_name_H-M   'P 1'
#
loop_
_entity.id
_entity.type
_entity.pdbx_description
1 polymer ?
#
loop_
_entity_poly.entity_id
_entity_poly.type
_entity_poly.pdbx_seq_one_letter_code
_entity_poly.pdbx_strand_id
1 'polypeptide(L)'
;DIKLRSLHSQAKPLILLPWDFLYNALTIHINPEQETTIFTAIDALWTELVPDISIERSYAIERYDQMYGTEQRQGKMFIFFSLLATFIAGLGLFGLSAFAAEKRTNEIGVRKVFGASVADIVKLLVWQFTIPVLFSNLLAWPVAFYFMNEWLMEFSYRINLNVFHFVGAGFFVLLLAWMTVSGHAISIARMSPINALRHE
;
A
#
# COMPACT_ATOMS: atom_id res chain seq x y z
N ASP A 1 9.44 19.60 -18.80
CA ASP A 1 10.02 18.27 -19.06
C ASP A 1 9.01 17.41 -19.82
N ILE A 2 9.30 17.14 -21.08
CA ILE A 2 8.44 16.29 -21.92
C ILE A 2 8.82 14.84 -21.64
N LYS A 3 7.98 14.12 -20.91
CA LYS A 3 8.15 12.69 -20.61
C LYS A 3 7.57 11.87 -21.77
N LEU A 4 8.37 11.62 -22.79
CA LEU A 4 7.96 10.88 -23.98
C LEU A 4 8.18 9.37 -23.90
N ARG A 5 8.76 8.86 -22.79
CA ARG A 5 9.12 7.45 -22.62
C ARG A 5 8.81 6.96 -21.21
N SER A 6 8.81 5.63 -21.05
CA SER A 6 8.63 4.95 -19.77
C SER A 6 9.52 5.50 -18.65
N LEU A 7 9.06 5.43 -17.38
CA LEU A 7 9.79 5.83 -16.17
C LEU A 7 11.14 5.12 -15.99
N HIS A 8 11.35 3.99 -16.69
CA HIS A 8 12.61 3.23 -16.67
C HIS A 8 13.68 3.82 -17.59
N SER A 9 13.34 4.75 -18.50
CA SER A 9 14.32 5.33 -19.42
C SER A 9 14.77 6.71 -18.97
N GLN A 10 16.10 6.90 -18.88
CA GLN A 10 16.67 8.24 -18.66
C GLN A 10 16.28 9.18 -19.79
N ALA A 11 16.01 10.44 -19.45
CA ALA A 11 15.82 11.49 -20.45
C ALA A 11 17.09 11.63 -21.28
N LYS A 12 17.02 11.21 -22.55
CA LYS A 12 18.10 11.44 -23.50
C LYS A 12 17.89 12.78 -24.17
N PRO A 13 18.97 13.46 -24.59
CA PRO A 13 18.83 14.65 -25.41
C PRO A 13 17.93 14.37 -26.61
N LEU A 14 16.88 15.15 -26.78
CA LEU A 14 15.92 15.03 -27.88
C LEU A 14 16.14 16.19 -28.83
N ILE A 15 16.39 15.87 -30.09
CA ILE A 15 16.46 16.86 -31.15
C ILE A 15 15.14 16.76 -31.94
N LEU A 16 14.35 17.81 -31.90
CA LEU A 16 13.15 17.93 -32.75
C LEU A 16 13.57 18.58 -34.08
N LEU A 17 13.54 17.80 -35.12
CA LEU A 17 13.78 18.29 -36.47
C LEU A 17 12.41 18.43 -37.17
N PRO A 18 12.05 19.60 -37.67
CA PRO A 18 10.90 19.72 -38.57
C PRO A 18 11.22 19.04 -39.89
N TRP A 19 10.66 17.85 -40.09
CA TRP A 19 10.86 17.08 -41.32
C TRP A 19 9.52 16.94 -42.05
N ASP A 20 9.37 17.62 -43.16
CA ASP A 20 8.08 17.78 -43.87
C ASP A 20 7.49 16.49 -44.47
N PHE A 21 8.18 15.34 -44.38
CA PHE A 21 7.75 14.08 -45.00
C PHE A 21 7.30 12.97 -44.02
N LEU A 22 7.27 13.23 -42.72
CA LEU A 22 7.02 12.19 -41.71
C LEU A 22 6.04 12.61 -40.59
N TYR A 23 4.98 13.31 -40.97
CA TYR A 23 3.89 13.58 -40.04
C TYR A 23 2.98 12.36 -39.96
N ASN A 24 3.10 11.57 -38.89
CA ASN A 24 2.31 10.36 -38.68
C ASN A 24 1.14 10.59 -37.72
N ALA A 25 1.10 11.70 -37.00
CA ALA A 25 0.05 12.00 -36.03
C ALA A 25 -0.19 13.49 -35.90
N LEU A 26 -1.44 13.87 -35.74
CA LEU A 26 -1.88 15.20 -35.41
C LEU A 26 -2.45 15.18 -33.96
N THR A 27 -1.94 16.03 -33.09
CA THR A 27 -2.47 16.18 -31.75
C THR A 27 -3.34 17.44 -31.69
N ILE A 28 -4.59 17.27 -31.31
CA ILE A 28 -5.57 18.35 -31.21
C ILE A 28 -5.98 18.50 -29.76
N HIS A 29 -5.92 19.72 -29.25
CA HIS A 29 -6.48 20.05 -27.94
C HIS A 29 -7.92 20.50 -28.12
N ILE A 30 -8.86 19.75 -27.54
CA ILE A 30 -10.29 20.00 -27.66
C ILE A 30 -10.90 20.35 -26.30
N ASN A 31 -11.96 21.15 -26.32
CA ASN A 31 -12.79 21.34 -25.13
C ASN A 31 -13.72 20.12 -24.98
N PRO A 32 -13.77 19.44 -23.81
CA PRO A 32 -14.62 18.27 -23.59
C PRO A 32 -16.09 18.51 -23.91
N GLU A 33 -16.61 19.74 -23.70
CA GLU A 33 -18.00 20.08 -23.96
C GLU A 33 -18.36 20.07 -25.46
N GLN A 34 -17.37 20.20 -26.34
CA GLN A 34 -17.55 20.28 -27.78
C GLN A 34 -16.99 19.04 -28.52
N GLU A 35 -16.63 18.02 -27.79
CA GLU A 35 -15.95 16.82 -28.30
C GLU A 35 -16.71 16.20 -29.49
N THR A 36 -17.99 15.91 -29.33
CA THR A 36 -18.83 15.27 -30.36
C THR A 36 -18.90 16.10 -31.65
N THR A 37 -19.04 17.41 -31.51
CA THR A 37 -19.14 18.33 -32.63
C THR A 37 -17.83 18.39 -33.41
N ILE A 38 -16.71 18.47 -32.70
CA ILE A 38 -15.37 18.52 -33.27
C ILE A 38 -15.05 17.22 -33.98
N PHE A 39 -15.34 16.06 -33.38
CA PHE A 39 -15.10 14.77 -34.00
C PHE A 39 -15.93 14.57 -35.27
N THR A 40 -17.20 14.97 -35.26
CA THR A 40 -18.04 14.92 -36.49
C THR A 40 -17.47 15.78 -37.62
N ALA A 41 -16.97 16.97 -37.29
CA ALA A 41 -16.34 17.84 -38.29
C ALA A 41 -15.03 17.26 -38.83
N ILE A 42 -14.22 16.66 -37.95
CA ILE A 42 -12.95 15.99 -38.34
C ILE A 42 -13.26 14.79 -39.22
N ASP A 43 -14.27 13.97 -38.91
CA ASP A 43 -14.66 12.83 -39.72
C ASP A 43 -15.13 13.23 -41.13
N ALA A 44 -15.92 14.28 -41.23
CA ALA A 44 -16.38 14.79 -42.51
C ALA A 44 -15.20 15.26 -43.37
N LEU A 45 -14.29 16.05 -42.80
CA LEU A 45 -13.10 16.52 -43.49
C LEU A 45 -12.15 15.37 -43.87
N TRP A 46 -11.97 14.39 -42.99
CA TRP A 46 -11.10 13.25 -43.26
C TRP A 46 -11.63 12.40 -44.42
N THR A 47 -12.93 12.11 -44.40
CA THR A 47 -13.58 11.35 -45.47
C THR A 47 -13.51 12.06 -46.82
N GLU A 48 -13.55 13.39 -46.81
CA GLU A 48 -13.39 14.19 -48.02
C GLU A 48 -11.95 14.18 -48.54
N LEU A 49 -10.95 14.30 -47.66
CA LEU A 49 -9.53 14.44 -48.05
C LEU A 49 -8.85 13.09 -48.31
N VAL A 50 -9.20 12.06 -47.51
CA VAL A 50 -8.53 10.75 -47.54
C VAL A 50 -9.55 9.61 -47.36
N PRO A 51 -10.38 9.33 -48.38
CA PRO A 51 -11.50 8.39 -48.28
C PRO A 51 -11.07 6.94 -48.06
N ASP A 52 -9.87 6.55 -48.50
CA ASP A 52 -9.38 5.17 -48.48
C ASP A 52 -8.70 4.79 -47.15
N ILE A 53 -8.49 5.72 -46.22
CA ILE A 53 -7.76 5.48 -44.99
C ILE A 53 -8.68 5.80 -43.79
N SER A 54 -8.92 4.78 -42.93
CA SER A 54 -9.65 5.01 -41.72
C SER A 54 -8.84 5.85 -40.72
N ILE A 55 -9.50 6.84 -40.09
CA ILE A 55 -8.87 7.63 -39.05
C ILE A 55 -8.70 6.81 -37.78
N GLU A 56 -7.49 6.68 -37.30
CA GLU A 56 -7.19 6.08 -36.01
C GLU A 56 -7.10 7.18 -34.94
N ARG A 57 -7.89 7.06 -33.89
CA ARG A 57 -7.94 8.02 -32.79
C ARG A 57 -7.51 7.38 -31.49
N SER A 58 -6.76 8.12 -30.71
CA SER A 58 -6.42 7.73 -29.34
C SER A 58 -6.37 8.96 -28.46
N TYR A 59 -6.91 8.86 -27.27
CA TYR A 59 -6.72 9.91 -26.26
C TYR A 59 -5.30 9.86 -25.71
N ALA A 60 -4.71 11.04 -25.49
CA ALA A 60 -3.38 11.13 -24.87
C ALA A 60 -3.37 10.45 -23.49
N ILE A 61 -4.49 10.50 -22.75
CA ILE A 61 -4.65 9.84 -21.46
C ILE A 61 -4.58 8.31 -21.58
N GLU A 62 -5.18 7.73 -22.63
CA GLU A 62 -5.15 6.27 -22.85
C GLU A 62 -3.73 5.77 -23.16
N ARG A 63 -2.98 6.55 -23.93
CA ARG A 63 -1.56 6.27 -24.19
C ARG A 63 -0.73 6.34 -22.90
N TYR A 64 -1.05 7.31 -22.04
CA TYR A 64 -0.43 7.43 -20.72
C TYR A 64 -0.75 6.22 -19.85
N ASP A 65 -2.01 5.80 -19.80
CA ASP A 65 -2.45 4.63 -19.04
C ASP A 65 -1.84 3.33 -19.58
N GLN A 66 -1.66 3.18 -20.87
CA GLN A 66 -0.95 2.05 -21.46
C GLN A 66 0.53 2.00 -21.06
N MET A 67 1.18 3.18 -21.01
CA MET A 67 2.59 3.27 -20.59
C MET A 67 2.81 2.94 -19.11
N TYR A 68 1.86 3.27 -18.23
CA TYR A 68 1.98 3.10 -16.78
C TYR A 68 1.07 2.00 -16.23
N GLY A 69 0.31 1.33 -17.07
CA GLY A 69 -0.65 0.30 -16.64
C GLY A 69 -0.01 -0.90 -15.95
N THR A 70 1.23 -1.23 -16.31
CA THR A 70 1.98 -2.32 -15.68
C THR A 70 2.37 -1.96 -14.26
N GLU A 71 2.92 -0.77 -14.05
CA GLU A 71 3.33 -0.26 -12.74
C GLU A 71 2.14 -0.07 -11.80
N GLN A 72 1.02 0.43 -12.33
CA GLN A 72 -0.22 0.54 -11.56
C GLN A 72 -0.76 -0.82 -11.12
N ARG A 73 -0.71 -1.84 -11.99
CA ARG A 73 -1.11 -3.21 -11.64
C ARG A 73 -0.19 -3.80 -10.58
N GLN A 74 1.12 -3.63 -10.72
CA GLN A 74 2.08 -4.06 -9.71
C GLN A 74 1.81 -3.38 -8.36
N GLY A 75 1.58 -2.06 -8.34
CA GLY A 75 1.22 -1.33 -7.13
C GLY A 75 -0.05 -1.89 -6.45
N LYS A 76 -1.10 -2.17 -7.22
CA LYS A 76 -2.33 -2.80 -6.71
C LYS A 76 -2.08 -4.20 -6.14
N MET A 77 -1.24 -5.01 -6.80
CA MET A 77 -0.85 -6.33 -6.29
C MET A 77 -0.08 -6.23 -4.98
N PHE A 78 0.87 -5.31 -4.86
CA PHE A 78 1.61 -5.08 -3.61
C PHE A 78 0.69 -4.68 -2.47
N ILE A 79 -0.26 -3.78 -2.70
CA ILE A 79 -1.26 -3.39 -1.69
C ILE A 79 -2.09 -4.60 -1.27
N PHE A 80 -2.60 -5.38 -2.21
CA PHE A 80 -3.41 -6.57 -1.92
C PHE A 80 -2.64 -7.60 -1.08
N PHE A 81 -1.43 -7.96 -1.49
CA PHE A 81 -0.61 -8.93 -0.75
C PHE A 81 -0.16 -8.39 0.62
N SER A 82 0.12 -7.09 0.74
CA SER A 82 0.45 -6.46 2.01
C SER A 82 -0.72 -6.50 2.98
N LEU A 83 -1.94 -6.24 2.52
CA LEU A 83 -3.16 -6.35 3.33
C LEU A 83 -3.40 -7.80 3.76
N LEU A 84 -3.24 -8.75 2.85
CA LEU A 84 -3.38 -10.17 3.15
C LEU A 84 -2.35 -10.63 4.19
N ALA A 85 -1.08 -10.27 4.01
CA ALA A 85 -0.01 -10.58 4.97
C ALA A 85 -0.28 -9.96 6.35
N THR A 86 -0.72 -8.69 6.39
CA THR A 86 -1.10 -8.00 7.62
C THR A 86 -2.27 -8.70 8.32
N PHE A 87 -3.27 -9.13 7.57
CA PHE A 87 -4.41 -9.88 8.10
C PHE A 87 -3.98 -11.22 8.72
N ILE A 88 -3.17 -12.01 8.00
CA ILE A 88 -2.64 -13.28 8.50
C ILE A 88 -1.79 -13.08 9.76
N ALA A 89 -0.91 -12.06 9.77
CA ALA A 89 -0.11 -11.70 10.93
C ALA A 89 -0.98 -11.30 12.12
N GLY A 90 -2.05 -10.54 11.88
CA GLY A 90 -3.05 -10.16 12.89
C GLY A 90 -3.76 -11.37 13.49
N LEU A 91 -4.18 -12.34 12.67
CA LEU A 91 -4.76 -13.60 13.15
C LEU A 91 -3.77 -14.41 13.99
N GLY A 92 -2.50 -14.49 13.56
CA GLY A 92 -1.44 -15.15 14.31
C GLY A 92 -1.23 -14.49 15.68
N LEU A 93 -1.15 -13.16 15.71
CA LEU A 93 -1.00 -12.40 16.96
C LEU A 93 -2.22 -12.54 17.87
N PHE A 94 -3.43 -12.55 17.30
CA PHE A 94 -4.67 -12.80 18.03
C PHE A 94 -4.65 -14.16 18.73
N GLY A 95 -4.34 -15.24 17.98
CA GLY A 95 -4.26 -16.59 18.54
C GLY A 95 -3.18 -16.72 19.62
N LEU A 96 -2.00 -16.10 19.38
CA LEU A 96 -0.91 -16.14 20.35
C LEU A 96 -1.23 -15.35 21.62
N SER A 97 -1.90 -14.21 21.50
CA SER A 97 -2.35 -13.40 22.64
C SER A 97 -3.42 -14.11 23.44
N ALA A 98 -4.35 -14.82 22.79
CA ALA A 98 -5.36 -15.65 23.43
C ALA A 98 -4.71 -16.76 24.26
N PHE A 99 -3.82 -17.52 23.67
CA PHE A 99 -3.09 -18.59 24.32
C PHE A 99 -2.25 -18.09 25.50
N ALA A 100 -1.52 -16.98 25.33
CA ALA A 100 -0.70 -16.41 26.39
C ALA A 100 -1.54 -15.93 27.58
N ALA A 101 -2.72 -15.36 27.31
CA ALA A 101 -3.63 -14.88 28.32
C ALA A 101 -4.29 -16.06 29.09
N GLU A 102 -4.71 -17.11 28.35
CA GLU A 102 -5.27 -18.33 28.96
C GLU A 102 -4.26 -18.99 29.89
N LYS A 103 -3.00 -19.15 29.45
CA LYS A 103 -1.93 -19.74 30.28
C LYS A 103 -1.62 -18.94 31.55
N ARG A 104 -1.99 -17.65 31.59
CA ARG A 104 -1.77 -16.76 32.73
C ARG A 104 -3.05 -16.42 33.51
N THR A 105 -4.13 -17.15 33.28
CA THR A 105 -5.43 -16.87 33.90
C THR A 105 -5.33 -16.89 35.43
N ASN A 106 -4.58 -17.83 36.00
CA ASN A 106 -4.36 -17.91 37.45
C ASN A 106 -3.56 -16.70 38.00
N GLU A 107 -2.48 -16.29 37.30
CA GLU A 107 -1.71 -15.09 37.68
C GLU A 107 -2.57 -13.82 37.61
N ILE A 108 -3.37 -13.69 36.57
CA ILE A 108 -4.31 -12.56 36.38
C ILE A 108 -5.39 -12.60 37.51
N GLY A 109 -5.91 -13.78 37.83
CA GLY A 109 -6.87 -13.98 38.90
C GLY A 109 -6.34 -13.52 40.27
N VAL A 110 -5.14 -13.96 40.64
CA VAL A 110 -4.45 -13.55 41.85
C VAL A 110 -4.25 -12.03 41.90
N ARG A 111 -3.74 -11.42 40.84
CA ARG A 111 -3.56 -9.95 40.77
C ARG A 111 -4.87 -9.20 40.95
N LYS A 112 -5.97 -9.71 40.38
CA LYS A 112 -7.31 -9.14 40.58
C LYS A 112 -7.79 -9.18 42.01
N VAL A 113 -7.55 -10.28 42.71
CA VAL A 113 -7.87 -10.40 44.15
C VAL A 113 -7.08 -9.37 44.95
N PHE A 114 -5.84 -9.08 44.59
CA PHE A 114 -5.01 -8.03 45.17
C PHE A 114 -5.35 -6.60 44.70
N GLY A 115 -6.42 -6.42 43.93
CA GLY A 115 -6.93 -5.10 43.53
C GLY A 115 -6.37 -4.53 42.21
N ALA A 116 -5.72 -5.35 41.39
CA ALA A 116 -5.28 -4.88 40.08
C ALA A 116 -6.47 -4.50 39.18
N SER A 117 -6.38 -3.34 38.56
CA SER A 117 -7.39 -2.86 37.63
C SER A 117 -7.31 -3.61 36.28
N VAL A 118 -8.40 -3.55 35.51
CA VAL A 118 -8.42 -4.08 34.13
C VAL A 118 -7.31 -3.43 33.27
N ALA A 119 -7.07 -2.14 33.47
CA ALA A 119 -6.05 -1.40 32.75
C ALA A 119 -4.62 -1.91 33.04
N ASP A 120 -4.34 -2.32 34.31
CA ASP A 120 -3.03 -2.87 34.67
C ASP A 120 -2.77 -4.20 33.97
N ILE A 121 -3.81 -5.04 33.89
CA ILE A 121 -3.73 -6.34 33.19
C ILE A 121 -3.53 -6.14 31.68
N VAL A 122 -4.30 -5.25 31.09
CA VAL A 122 -4.17 -4.91 29.66
C VAL A 122 -2.76 -4.37 29.35
N LYS A 123 -2.26 -3.43 30.15
CA LYS A 123 -0.92 -2.86 30.00
C LYS A 123 0.16 -3.94 30.10
N LEU A 124 0.03 -4.89 31.00
CA LEU A 124 0.97 -6.00 31.15
C LEU A 124 1.03 -6.85 29.87
N LEU A 125 -0.14 -7.25 29.35
CA LEU A 125 -0.23 -8.07 28.15
C LEU A 125 0.26 -7.31 26.90
N VAL A 126 -0.17 -6.07 26.73
CA VAL A 126 0.27 -5.23 25.62
C VAL A 126 1.78 -5.05 25.62
N TRP A 127 2.40 -4.79 26.79
CA TRP A 127 3.84 -4.62 26.89
C TRP A 127 4.61 -5.88 26.49
N GLN A 128 4.09 -7.05 26.86
CA GLN A 128 4.70 -8.33 26.52
C GLN A 128 4.79 -8.56 25.01
N PHE A 129 3.80 -8.12 24.24
CA PHE A 129 3.79 -8.23 22.79
C PHE A 129 4.47 -7.06 22.09
N THR A 130 4.62 -5.92 22.75
CA THR A 130 5.31 -4.74 22.19
C THR A 130 6.77 -5.03 21.91
N ILE A 131 7.48 -5.71 22.83
CA ILE A 131 8.92 -5.99 22.70
C ILE A 131 9.23 -6.84 21.46
N PRO A 132 8.59 -8.02 21.25
CA PRO A 132 8.81 -8.80 20.03
C PRO A 132 8.49 -8.03 18.74
N VAL A 133 7.44 -7.22 18.73
CA VAL A 133 7.06 -6.42 17.56
C VAL A 133 8.10 -5.34 17.25
N LEU A 134 8.64 -4.67 18.28
CA LEU A 134 9.74 -3.71 18.10
C LEU A 134 11.00 -4.40 17.54
N PHE A 135 11.34 -5.58 18.07
CA PHE A 135 12.48 -6.34 17.59
C PHE A 135 12.31 -6.78 16.14
N SER A 136 11.11 -7.23 15.77
CA SER A 136 10.76 -7.59 14.39
C SER A 136 10.86 -6.40 13.44
N ASN A 137 10.42 -5.21 13.86
CA ASN A 137 10.59 -3.99 13.09
C ASN A 137 12.07 -3.66 12.85
N LEU A 138 12.91 -3.77 13.89
CA LEU A 138 14.34 -3.50 13.78
C LEU A 138 15.03 -4.41 12.77
N LEU A 139 14.61 -5.67 12.68
CA LEU A 139 15.13 -6.64 11.70
C LEU A 139 14.53 -6.42 10.30
N ALA A 140 13.24 -6.05 10.23
CA ALA A 140 12.54 -5.88 8.96
C ALA A 140 13.01 -4.64 8.18
N TRP A 141 13.37 -3.54 8.88
CA TRP A 141 13.75 -2.29 8.23
C TRP A 141 14.99 -2.39 7.31
N PRO A 142 16.12 -2.99 7.75
CA PRO A 142 17.29 -3.15 6.86
C PRO A 142 16.96 -4.01 5.63
N VAL A 143 16.20 -5.09 5.84
CA VAL A 143 15.79 -5.99 4.76
C VAL A 143 14.89 -5.27 3.76
N ALA A 144 13.87 -4.58 4.26
CA ALA A 144 12.96 -3.80 3.43
C ALA A 144 13.68 -2.65 2.70
N PHE A 145 14.63 -1.99 3.37
CA PHE A 145 15.44 -0.94 2.74
C PHE A 145 16.27 -1.49 1.58
N TYR A 146 16.92 -2.63 1.77
CA TYR A 146 17.76 -3.27 0.75
C TYR A 146 16.94 -3.60 -0.50
N PHE A 147 15.85 -4.36 -0.36
CA PHE A 147 15.01 -4.76 -1.49
C PHE A 147 14.31 -3.57 -2.16
N MET A 148 13.82 -2.62 -1.38
CA MET A 148 13.14 -1.45 -1.93
C MET A 148 14.11 -0.53 -2.67
N ASN A 149 15.33 -0.38 -2.16
CA ASN A 149 16.35 0.41 -2.84
C ASN A 149 16.77 -0.23 -4.17
N GLU A 150 16.94 -1.55 -4.20
CA GLU A 150 17.26 -2.30 -5.42
C GLU A 150 16.13 -2.16 -6.46
N TRP A 151 14.89 -2.34 -6.04
CA TRP A 151 13.74 -2.14 -6.92
C TRP A 151 13.62 -0.71 -7.45
N LEU A 152 13.87 0.29 -6.61
CA LEU A 152 13.84 1.70 -7.02
C LEU A 152 14.99 2.06 -7.99
N MET A 153 16.10 1.32 -8.00
CA MET A 153 17.19 1.54 -8.96
C MET A 153 16.78 1.25 -10.41
N GLU A 154 15.75 0.45 -10.64
CA GLU A 154 15.21 0.18 -11.97
C GLU A 154 14.48 1.41 -12.56
N PHE A 155 14.13 2.40 -11.72
CA PHE A 155 13.42 3.61 -12.14
C PHE A 155 14.38 4.79 -12.28
N SER A 156 14.32 5.47 -13.41
CA SER A 156 15.10 6.70 -13.64
C SER A 156 14.60 7.89 -12.82
N TYR A 157 13.29 7.92 -12.53
CA TYR A 157 12.65 8.92 -11.66
C TYR A 157 12.19 8.24 -10.37
N ARG A 158 13.08 8.17 -9.39
CA ARG A 158 12.85 7.50 -8.12
C ARG A 158 12.67 8.48 -6.98
N ILE A 159 11.85 8.10 -6.01
CA ILE A 159 11.76 8.80 -4.73
C ILE A 159 12.94 8.39 -3.84
N ASN A 160 13.40 9.31 -3.01
CA ASN A 160 14.37 8.98 -1.98
C ASN A 160 13.68 8.27 -0.81
N LEU A 161 14.15 7.08 -0.47
CA LEU A 161 13.69 6.37 0.71
C LEU A 161 14.12 7.15 1.96
N ASN A 162 13.11 7.62 2.70
CA ASN A 162 13.33 8.32 3.95
C ASN A 162 12.99 7.41 5.13
N VAL A 163 13.74 7.54 6.23
CA VAL A 163 13.50 6.82 7.49
C VAL A 163 12.05 6.98 7.98
N PHE A 164 11.41 8.11 7.71
CA PHE A 164 10.01 8.33 8.09
C PHE A 164 9.02 7.32 7.50
N HIS A 165 9.29 6.75 6.33
CA HIS A 165 8.43 5.69 5.76
C HIS A 165 8.49 4.41 6.62
N PHE A 166 9.68 4.04 7.09
CA PHE A 166 9.86 2.86 7.94
C PHE A 166 9.29 3.07 9.34
N VAL A 167 9.51 4.25 9.92
CA VAL A 167 8.94 4.63 11.22
C VAL A 167 7.41 4.64 11.15
N GLY A 168 6.83 5.23 10.11
CA GLY A 168 5.38 5.23 9.89
C GLY A 168 4.79 3.83 9.75
N ALA A 169 5.43 2.95 8.95
CA ALA A 169 5.01 1.57 8.80
C ALA A 169 5.14 0.80 10.12
N GLY A 170 6.26 0.94 10.83
CA GLY A 170 6.47 0.30 12.13
C GLY A 170 5.47 0.75 13.19
N PHE A 171 5.15 2.04 13.23
CA PHE A 171 4.13 2.57 14.13
C PHE A 171 2.73 2.02 13.79
N PHE A 172 2.40 1.91 12.52
CA PHE A 172 1.14 1.30 12.09
C PHE A 172 1.01 -0.15 12.53
N VAL A 173 2.07 -0.95 12.37
CA VAL A 173 2.10 -2.35 12.84
C VAL A 173 1.97 -2.42 14.37
N LEU A 174 2.62 -1.53 15.11
CA LEU A 174 2.45 -1.45 16.58
C LEU A 174 1.02 -1.12 16.98
N LEU A 175 0.37 -0.18 16.32
CA LEU A 175 -1.03 0.15 16.57
C LEU A 175 -1.93 -1.05 16.34
N LEU A 176 -1.76 -1.77 15.24
CA LEU A 176 -2.53 -2.98 14.94
C LEU A 176 -2.29 -4.05 16.01
N ALA A 177 -1.05 -4.27 16.44
CA ALA A 177 -0.73 -5.20 17.51
C ALA A 177 -1.40 -4.81 18.83
N TRP A 178 -1.36 -3.54 19.21
CA TRP A 178 -2.01 -3.04 20.42
C TRP A 178 -3.52 -3.18 20.37
N MET A 179 -4.15 -2.87 19.23
CA MET A 179 -5.60 -3.04 19.05
C MET A 179 -5.99 -4.52 19.19
N THR A 180 -5.26 -5.42 18.54
CA THR A 180 -5.52 -6.86 18.58
C THR A 180 -5.37 -7.44 20.00
N VAL A 181 -4.25 -7.13 20.66
CA VAL A 181 -3.97 -7.65 22.02
C VAL A 181 -4.91 -7.02 23.06
N SER A 182 -5.16 -5.71 22.98
CA SER A 182 -6.03 -5.02 23.93
C SER A 182 -7.47 -5.52 23.89
N GLY A 183 -8.00 -5.77 22.68
CA GLY A 183 -9.35 -6.32 22.50
C GLY A 183 -9.52 -7.64 23.25
N HIS A 184 -8.55 -8.54 23.11
CA HIS A 184 -8.56 -9.83 23.79
C HIS A 184 -8.28 -9.72 25.30
N ALA A 185 -7.30 -8.90 25.67
CA ALA A 185 -6.94 -8.67 27.06
C ALA A 185 -8.10 -8.09 27.89
N ILE A 186 -8.89 -7.18 27.32
CA ILE A 186 -10.08 -6.62 27.97
C ILE A 186 -11.13 -7.70 28.21
N SER A 187 -11.34 -8.60 27.23
CA SER A 187 -12.29 -9.69 27.35
C SER A 187 -11.95 -10.59 28.54
N ILE A 188 -10.69 -11.01 28.65
CA ILE A 188 -10.21 -11.87 29.75
C ILE A 188 -10.18 -11.11 31.10
N ALA A 189 -9.72 -9.87 31.09
CA ALA A 189 -9.69 -9.06 32.28
C ALA A 189 -11.09 -8.75 32.86
N ARG A 190 -12.16 -8.88 32.09
CA ARG A 190 -13.55 -8.76 32.59
C ARG A 190 -14.13 -10.05 33.13
N MET A 191 -13.49 -11.20 32.92
CA MET A 191 -13.95 -12.47 33.50
C MET A 191 -13.92 -12.42 35.06
N SER A 192 -14.92 -13.06 35.68
CA SER A 192 -15.02 -13.13 37.12
C SER A 192 -13.85 -13.95 37.72
N PRO A 193 -13.18 -13.47 38.79
CA PRO A 193 -12.09 -14.21 39.46
C PRO A 193 -12.49 -15.60 39.95
N ILE A 194 -13.77 -15.77 40.28
CA ILE A 194 -14.32 -17.05 40.81
C ILE A 194 -14.23 -18.14 39.74
N ASN A 195 -14.46 -17.81 38.49
CA ASN A 195 -14.38 -18.79 37.39
C ASN A 195 -12.92 -19.13 37.02
N ALA A 196 -11.98 -18.22 37.26
CA ALA A 196 -10.57 -18.44 37.03
C ALA A 196 -9.90 -19.40 38.02
N LEU A 197 -10.42 -19.49 39.23
CA LEU A 197 -9.89 -20.36 40.31
C LEU A 197 -10.63 -21.70 40.43
N ARG A 198 -11.72 -21.93 39.70
CA ARG A 198 -12.57 -23.13 39.79
C ARG A 198 -12.19 -24.24 38.81
N HIS A 199 -11.25 -24.01 37.90
CA HIS A 199 -10.78 -24.99 36.91
C HIS A 199 -9.52 -25.73 37.38
N GLU A 200 -9.60 -26.35 38.56
CA GLU A 200 -8.81 -27.52 38.96
C GLU A 200 -9.69 -28.74 39.08
#